data_9d3c8489458592254548ccbc077cdf69
#
_entry.id   9d3c8489458592254548ccbc077cdf69
#
_cell.length_a   1.000
_cell.length_b   1.000
_cell.length_c   1.000
_cell.angle_alpha   90.00
_cell.angle_beta   90.00
_cell.angle_gamma   90.00
#
_symmetry.space_group_name_H-M   'P 1'
#
loop_
_entity.id
_entity.type
_entity.pdbx_description
1 polymer ?
#
loop_
_entity_poly.entity_id
_entity_poly.type
_entity_poly.pdbx_seq_one_letter_code
_entity_poly.pdbx_strand_id
1 'polypeptide(L)'
;MAYNKVVISGINTSELTVMKEEEKIALLKEIRATGSKEARDKLIRGNLRLVLSVIQRFTGRGEDIDDLFQIGVVGLIKAVNNFDLSKEVRFSTYCVPMISGELRRHLRDHSHVKISRSLRDLAYKAIQSKERLTPVLGREPRIEEIAEDIGEKRSEVVIALESISDPLSLYDPVYTDSDDTVCVLDQISDSNDVQSRLDELTIRDAIKNLGERERNILHLRFLRGRTQMEVAKEIGISQAQVSRLEKGAISRIKESLR
;
A
#
# COMPACT_ATOMS: atom_id res chain seq x y z
N MET A 1 16.80 32.89 8.87
CA MET A 1 16.12 31.64 8.54
C MET A 1 17.03 30.50 8.94
N ALA A 2 16.65 29.70 9.95
CA ALA A 2 17.44 28.55 10.35
C ALA A 2 17.33 27.50 9.23
N TYR A 3 18.44 27.25 8.54
CA TYR A 3 18.52 26.12 7.62
C TYR A 3 18.38 24.84 8.45
N ASN A 4 17.30 24.11 8.27
CA ASN A 4 17.18 22.76 8.81
C ASN A 4 18.34 21.94 8.25
N LYS A 5 19.31 21.66 9.13
CA LYS A 5 20.51 20.90 8.79
C LYS A 5 20.07 19.45 8.51
N VAL A 6 20.02 19.08 7.25
CA VAL A 6 19.71 17.70 6.85
C VAL A 6 20.90 16.86 7.27
N VAL A 7 20.67 15.92 8.19
CA VAL A 7 21.65 14.93 8.63
C VAL A 7 21.40 13.66 7.84
N ILE A 8 22.42 13.16 7.16
CA ILE A 8 22.38 11.92 6.38
C ILE A 8 23.33 10.92 7.02
N SER A 9 22.87 9.69 7.18
CA SER A 9 23.65 8.61 7.78
C SER A 9 24.94 8.36 6.98
N GLY A 10 26.09 8.42 7.64
CA GLY A 10 27.38 8.13 7.03
C GLY A 10 27.98 9.23 6.15
N ILE A 11 27.34 10.38 6.01
CA ILE A 11 27.87 11.51 5.22
C ILE A 11 27.97 12.77 6.07
N ASN A 12 29.18 13.30 6.22
CA ASN A 12 29.37 14.60 6.84
C ASN A 12 28.94 15.71 5.86
N THR A 13 27.71 16.18 5.99
CA THR A 13 27.14 17.19 5.11
C THR A 13 27.84 18.55 5.17
N SER A 14 28.63 18.82 6.25
CA SER A 14 29.40 20.05 6.41
C SER A 14 30.67 20.06 5.56
N GLU A 15 31.21 18.92 5.18
CA GLU A 15 32.44 18.77 4.39
C GLU A 15 32.18 18.77 2.86
N LEU A 16 30.91 18.79 2.46
CA LEU A 16 30.56 18.77 1.03
C LEU A 16 30.93 20.12 0.37
N THR A 17 31.93 20.05 -0.48
CA THR A 17 32.45 21.19 -1.24
C THR A 17 31.56 21.53 -2.43
N VAL A 18 31.54 22.79 -2.84
CA VAL A 18 30.88 23.24 -4.06
C VAL A 18 31.93 23.32 -5.16
N MET A 19 31.73 22.54 -6.23
CA MET A 19 32.62 22.54 -7.38
C MET A 19 32.31 23.70 -8.33
N LYS A 20 33.32 24.38 -8.87
CA LYS A 20 33.16 25.43 -9.88
C LYS A 20 32.68 24.83 -11.22
N GLU A 21 31.98 25.62 -12.03
CA GLU A 21 31.41 25.15 -13.30
C GLU A 21 32.50 24.73 -14.31
N GLU A 22 33.62 25.45 -14.31
CA GLU A 22 34.77 25.12 -15.17
C GLU A 22 35.36 23.74 -14.86
N GLU A 23 35.46 23.40 -13.55
CA GLU A 23 35.93 22.08 -13.12
C GLU A 23 34.96 20.96 -13.50
N LYS A 24 33.65 21.24 -13.41
CA LYS A 24 32.61 20.27 -13.82
C LYS A 24 32.71 19.97 -15.31
N ILE A 25 32.87 21.02 -16.14
CA ILE A 25 33.02 20.88 -17.59
C ILE A 25 34.30 20.11 -17.94
N ALA A 26 35.42 20.40 -17.26
CA ALA A 26 36.68 19.68 -17.47
C ALA A 26 36.53 18.20 -17.16
N LEU A 27 35.95 17.85 -16.01
CA LEU A 27 35.70 16.44 -15.64
C LEU A 27 34.71 15.76 -16.59
N LEU A 28 33.66 16.45 -17.06
CA LEU A 28 32.74 15.88 -18.06
C LEU A 28 33.43 15.58 -19.39
N LYS A 29 34.32 16.47 -19.84
CA LYS A 29 35.14 16.21 -21.04
C LYS A 29 36.06 15.02 -20.85
N GLU A 30 36.72 14.91 -19.69
CA GLU A 30 37.59 13.76 -19.36
C GLU A 30 36.79 12.45 -19.33
N ILE A 31 35.63 12.42 -18.67
CA ILE A 31 34.76 11.25 -18.64
C ILE A 31 34.35 10.82 -20.06
N ARG A 32 34.04 11.77 -20.94
CA ARG A 32 33.67 11.46 -22.33
C ARG A 32 34.83 10.94 -23.16
N ALA A 33 36.04 11.45 -22.92
CA ALA A 33 37.24 11.07 -23.69
C ALA A 33 37.83 9.73 -23.23
N THR A 34 37.90 9.51 -21.91
CA THR A 34 38.65 8.38 -21.32
C THR A 34 37.78 7.33 -20.62
N GLY A 35 36.53 7.66 -20.33
CA GLY A 35 35.65 6.81 -19.46
C GLY A 35 36.13 6.70 -18.01
N SER A 36 36.96 7.65 -17.53
CA SER A 36 37.58 7.63 -16.21
C SER A 36 36.54 7.52 -15.09
N LYS A 37 36.63 6.45 -14.29
CA LYS A 37 35.80 6.26 -13.10
C LYS A 37 36.14 7.28 -12.02
N GLU A 38 37.41 7.63 -11.86
CA GLU A 38 37.89 8.59 -10.87
C GLU A 38 37.32 9.99 -11.13
N ALA A 39 37.38 10.46 -12.40
CA ALA A 39 36.77 11.73 -12.79
C ALA A 39 35.26 11.75 -12.55
N ARG A 40 34.59 10.63 -12.83
CA ARG A 40 33.16 10.46 -12.57
C ARG A 40 32.82 10.53 -11.07
N ASP A 41 33.55 9.79 -10.24
CA ASP A 41 33.35 9.79 -8.78
C ASP A 41 33.62 11.17 -8.18
N LYS A 42 34.66 11.87 -8.66
CA LYS A 42 34.97 13.23 -8.26
C LYS A 42 33.84 14.20 -8.62
N LEU A 43 33.28 14.08 -9.80
CA LEU A 43 32.16 14.91 -10.27
C LEU A 43 30.88 14.64 -9.43
N ILE A 44 30.58 13.37 -9.15
CA ILE A 44 29.43 13.01 -8.33
C ILE A 44 29.58 13.56 -6.91
N ARG A 45 30.72 13.31 -6.25
CA ARG A 45 30.99 13.81 -4.89
C ARG A 45 30.91 15.33 -4.81
N GLY A 46 31.47 16.04 -5.78
CA GLY A 46 31.42 17.51 -5.84
C GLY A 46 30.04 18.12 -6.09
N ASN A 47 29.03 17.31 -6.43
CA ASN A 47 27.66 17.76 -6.66
C ASN A 47 26.64 17.18 -5.65
N LEU A 48 27.06 16.44 -4.62
CA LEU A 48 26.16 15.92 -3.57
C LEU A 48 25.42 17.04 -2.82
N ARG A 49 26.05 18.19 -2.64
CA ARG A 49 25.39 19.37 -2.02
C ARG A 49 24.21 19.86 -2.87
N LEU A 50 24.27 19.74 -4.20
CA LEU A 50 23.17 20.05 -5.09
C LEU A 50 22.01 19.10 -4.86
N VAL A 51 22.29 17.79 -4.70
CA VAL A 51 21.28 16.80 -4.36
C VAL A 51 20.55 17.17 -3.06
N LEU A 52 21.30 17.51 -1.99
CA LEU A 52 20.73 17.95 -0.72
C LEU A 52 19.77 19.13 -0.87
N SER A 53 20.15 20.14 -1.67
CA SER A 53 19.31 21.31 -1.91
C SER A 53 18.00 20.99 -2.62
N VAL A 54 17.99 19.95 -3.47
CA VAL A 54 16.78 19.50 -4.17
C VAL A 54 15.88 18.70 -3.24
N ILE A 55 16.45 17.81 -2.41
CA ILE A 55 15.70 16.95 -1.50
C ILE A 55 14.92 17.74 -0.47
N GLN A 56 15.42 18.87 0.01
CA GLN A 56 14.73 19.75 0.97
C GLN A 56 13.29 20.09 0.55
N ARG A 57 13.00 20.11 -0.76
CA ARG A 57 11.64 20.35 -1.29
C ARG A 57 10.72 19.13 -1.23
N PHE A 58 11.28 17.96 -0.92
CA PHE A 58 10.57 16.68 -0.87
C PHE A 58 10.49 16.10 0.54
N THR A 59 11.13 16.73 1.53
CA THR A 59 11.02 16.37 2.95
C THR A 59 9.60 16.54 3.46
N GLY A 60 9.19 15.69 4.42
CA GLY A 60 7.86 15.75 5.03
C GLY A 60 6.77 15.03 4.23
N ARG A 61 7.14 14.16 3.29
CA ARG A 61 6.21 13.35 2.49
C ARG A 61 6.13 11.87 2.91
N GLY A 62 6.51 11.57 4.15
CA GLY A 62 6.44 10.20 4.70
C GLY A 62 7.64 9.31 4.38
N GLU A 63 8.59 9.78 3.56
CA GLU A 63 9.78 9.03 3.18
C GLU A 63 11.01 9.43 4.01
N ASP A 64 11.91 8.47 4.24
CA ASP A 64 13.16 8.72 4.92
C ASP A 64 14.06 9.63 4.07
N ILE A 65 14.75 10.56 4.74
CA ILE A 65 15.66 11.52 4.10
C ILE A 65 16.84 10.80 3.46
N ASP A 66 17.33 9.72 4.08
CA ASP A 66 18.43 8.91 3.56
C ASP A 66 18.04 8.22 2.25
N ASP A 67 16.80 7.71 2.15
CA ASP A 67 16.28 7.09 0.93
C ASP A 67 16.10 8.13 -0.18
N LEU A 68 15.51 9.28 0.15
CA LEU A 68 15.41 10.39 -0.80
C LEU A 68 16.80 10.84 -1.29
N PHE A 69 17.82 10.83 -0.42
CA PHE A 69 19.18 11.17 -0.83
C PHE A 69 19.75 10.14 -1.80
N GLN A 70 19.61 8.87 -1.52
CA GLN A 70 20.08 7.80 -2.42
C GLN A 70 19.42 7.90 -3.80
N ILE A 71 18.10 8.10 -3.85
CA ILE A 71 17.37 8.28 -5.11
C ILE A 71 17.82 9.56 -5.83
N GLY A 72 18.04 10.64 -5.08
CA GLY A 72 18.59 11.88 -5.63
C GLY A 72 19.97 11.70 -6.24
N VAL A 73 20.84 10.89 -5.61
CA VAL A 73 22.17 10.52 -6.15
C VAL A 73 22.04 9.68 -7.42
N VAL A 74 21.08 8.76 -7.50
CA VAL A 74 20.77 8.03 -8.75
C VAL A 74 20.39 9.01 -9.87
N GLY A 75 19.56 10.01 -9.56
CA GLY A 75 19.23 11.10 -10.51
C GLY A 75 20.45 11.90 -10.96
N LEU A 76 21.37 12.21 -10.05
CA LEU A 76 22.65 12.86 -10.35
C LEU A 76 23.52 11.99 -11.28
N ILE A 77 23.65 10.69 -10.99
CA ILE A 77 24.40 9.75 -11.82
C ILE A 77 23.84 9.69 -13.25
N LYS A 78 22.51 9.62 -13.39
CA LYS A 78 21.85 9.67 -14.70
C LYS A 78 22.13 10.99 -15.42
N ALA A 79 22.14 12.11 -14.70
CA ALA A 79 22.47 13.41 -15.27
C ALA A 79 23.92 13.46 -15.78
N VAL A 80 24.89 12.93 -15.01
CA VAL A 80 26.30 12.85 -15.45
C VAL A 80 26.45 12.01 -16.72
N ASN A 81 25.74 10.89 -16.80
CA ASN A 81 25.83 9.99 -17.96
C ASN A 81 25.20 10.59 -19.23
N ASN A 82 24.12 11.36 -19.09
CA ASN A 82 23.31 11.82 -20.21
C ASN A 82 23.53 13.30 -20.58
N PHE A 83 24.40 14.00 -19.84
CA PHE A 83 24.66 15.41 -20.12
C PHE A 83 25.33 15.61 -21.47
N ASP A 84 24.79 16.48 -22.30
CA ASP A 84 25.32 16.81 -23.59
C ASP A 84 26.13 18.12 -23.52
N LEU A 85 27.44 17.98 -23.76
CA LEU A 85 28.38 19.12 -23.74
C LEU A 85 28.22 20.07 -24.94
N SER A 86 27.48 19.70 -25.97
CA SER A 86 27.24 20.55 -27.14
C SER A 86 26.21 21.65 -26.84
N LYS A 87 25.44 21.46 -25.79
CA LYS A 87 24.43 22.45 -25.39
C LYS A 87 25.02 23.47 -24.42
N GLU A 88 24.80 24.72 -24.71
CA GLU A 88 25.26 25.85 -23.90
C GLU A 88 24.41 26.02 -22.60
N VAL A 89 24.29 24.95 -21.82
CA VAL A 89 23.49 24.94 -20.56
C VAL A 89 24.40 24.52 -19.41
N ARG A 90 24.27 25.18 -18.27
CA ARG A 90 25.01 24.78 -17.05
C ARG A 90 24.60 23.39 -16.62
N PHE A 91 25.58 22.60 -16.14
CA PHE A 91 25.33 21.25 -15.63
C PHE A 91 24.24 21.21 -14.56
N SER A 92 24.25 22.19 -13.63
CA SER A 92 23.22 22.27 -12.57
C SER A 92 21.80 22.46 -13.11
N THR A 93 21.64 23.25 -14.19
CA THR A 93 20.33 23.50 -14.81
C THR A 93 19.74 22.22 -15.40
N TYR A 94 20.57 21.33 -15.94
CA TYR A 94 20.17 20.03 -16.45
C TYR A 94 19.96 19.01 -15.31
N CYS A 95 20.83 19.05 -14.29
CA CYS A 95 20.85 18.07 -13.21
C CYS A 95 19.64 18.18 -12.28
N VAL A 96 19.20 19.39 -11.89
CA VAL A 96 18.09 19.62 -10.98
C VAL A 96 16.76 19.00 -11.44
N PRO A 97 16.32 19.17 -12.70
CA PRO A 97 15.16 18.47 -13.24
C PRO A 97 15.29 16.95 -13.22
N MET A 98 16.48 16.41 -13.51
CA MET A 98 16.74 14.97 -13.50
C MET A 98 16.59 14.39 -12.09
N ILE A 99 17.22 15.02 -11.08
CA ILE A 99 17.09 14.63 -9.69
C ILE A 99 15.62 14.71 -9.23
N SER A 100 14.95 15.83 -9.52
CA SER A 100 13.55 16.02 -9.16
C SER A 100 12.62 15.02 -9.84
N GLY A 101 12.95 14.63 -11.09
CA GLY A 101 12.22 13.61 -11.84
C GLY A 101 12.29 12.23 -11.19
N GLU A 102 13.52 11.81 -10.79
CA GLU A 102 13.72 10.53 -10.10
C GLU A 102 13.02 10.52 -8.72
N LEU A 103 13.12 11.61 -7.96
CA LEU A 103 12.44 11.72 -6.66
C LEU A 103 10.91 11.65 -6.81
N ARG A 104 10.33 12.38 -7.77
CA ARG A 104 8.88 12.31 -8.05
C ARG A 104 8.45 10.92 -8.51
N ARG A 105 9.29 10.25 -9.33
CA ARG A 105 9.02 8.90 -9.77
C ARG A 105 9.03 7.93 -8.60
N HIS A 106 10.05 8.01 -7.73
CA HIS A 106 10.16 7.18 -6.54
C HIS A 106 8.93 7.36 -5.63
N LEU A 107 8.61 8.59 -5.23
CA LEU A 107 7.45 8.91 -4.40
C LEU A 107 6.12 8.41 -4.99
N ARG A 108 6.00 8.42 -6.33
CA ARG A 108 4.81 7.90 -6.99
C ARG A 108 4.74 6.39 -6.97
N ASP A 109 5.88 5.72 -7.19
CA ASP A 109 5.94 4.27 -7.39
C ASP A 109 6.11 3.51 -6.06
N HIS A 110 6.47 4.21 -4.97
CA HIS A 110 6.78 3.64 -3.64
C HIS A 110 5.63 3.77 -2.61
N SER A 111 4.42 4.14 -3.04
CA SER A 111 3.27 4.12 -2.13
C SER A 111 2.95 2.69 -1.67
N HIS A 112 2.61 2.52 -0.38
CA HIS A 112 2.29 1.23 0.25
C HIS A 112 1.21 0.45 -0.52
N VAL A 113 0.24 1.16 -1.09
CA VAL A 113 -0.80 0.57 -1.95
C VAL A 113 -0.61 1.06 -3.38
N LYS A 114 -0.53 0.12 -4.34
CA LYS A 114 -0.44 0.48 -5.76
C LYS A 114 -1.78 0.96 -6.29
N ILE A 115 -1.84 2.23 -6.62
CA ILE A 115 -3.01 2.88 -7.22
C ILE A 115 -2.76 3.05 -8.72
N SER A 116 -3.79 2.79 -9.57
CA SER A 116 -3.68 3.02 -11.00
C SER A 116 -3.45 4.50 -11.31
N ARG A 117 -2.78 4.78 -12.43
CA ARG A 117 -2.50 6.17 -12.83
C ARG A 117 -3.77 6.97 -13.06
N SER A 118 -4.74 6.37 -13.74
CA SER A 118 -6.04 7.00 -14.00
C SER A 118 -6.78 7.40 -12.73
N LEU A 119 -6.77 6.52 -11.72
CA LEU A 119 -7.44 6.77 -10.44
C LEU A 119 -6.72 7.90 -9.66
N ARG A 120 -5.38 7.92 -9.69
CA ARG A 120 -4.58 8.98 -9.07
C ARG A 120 -4.79 10.33 -9.77
N ASP A 121 -4.86 10.34 -11.10
CA ASP A 121 -5.10 11.56 -11.87
C ASP A 121 -6.51 12.10 -11.59
N LEU A 122 -7.50 11.21 -11.46
CA LEU A 122 -8.86 11.58 -11.07
C LEU A 122 -8.91 12.15 -9.65
N ALA A 123 -8.24 11.50 -8.69
CA ALA A 123 -8.12 11.99 -7.32
C ALA A 123 -7.48 13.40 -7.26
N TYR A 124 -6.42 13.62 -8.04
CA TYR A 124 -5.78 14.92 -8.11
C TYR A 124 -6.72 16.01 -8.67
N LYS A 125 -7.48 15.70 -9.74
CA LYS A 125 -8.50 16.61 -10.27
C LYS A 125 -9.58 16.90 -9.23
N ALA A 126 -10.02 15.88 -8.49
CA ALA A 126 -11.03 16.04 -7.45
C ALA A 126 -10.55 16.94 -6.30
N ILE A 127 -9.29 16.81 -5.86
CA ILE A 127 -8.69 17.69 -4.84
C ILE A 127 -8.59 19.13 -5.36
N GLN A 128 -8.12 19.33 -6.59
CA GLN A 128 -8.04 20.68 -7.18
C GLN A 128 -9.43 21.32 -7.31
N SER A 129 -10.45 20.55 -7.71
CA SER A 129 -11.82 21.02 -7.75
C SER A 129 -12.33 21.40 -6.36
N LYS A 130 -12.06 20.58 -5.32
CA LYS A 130 -12.39 20.86 -3.92
C LYS A 130 -11.75 22.20 -3.46
N GLU A 131 -10.45 22.37 -3.72
CA GLU A 131 -9.73 23.59 -3.35
C GLU A 131 -10.28 24.85 -4.06
N ARG A 132 -10.70 24.71 -5.31
CA ARG A 132 -11.28 25.80 -6.10
C ARG A 132 -12.71 26.16 -5.66
N LEU A 133 -13.54 25.16 -5.37
CA LEU A 133 -14.94 25.34 -4.99
C LEU A 133 -15.08 25.85 -3.54
N THR A 134 -14.19 25.46 -2.65
CA THR A 134 -14.25 25.87 -1.22
C THR A 134 -14.37 27.38 -1.01
N PRO A 135 -13.50 28.24 -1.62
CA PRO A 135 -13.64 29.70 -1.46
C PRO A 135 -14.87 30.28 -2.18
N VAL A 136 -15.33 29.64 -3.25
CA VAL A 136 -16.51 30.10 -4.02
C VAL A 136 -17.79 29.82 -3.23
N LEU A 137 -17.90 28.67 -2.60
CA LEU A 137 -19.09 28.27 -1.86
C LEU A 137 -19.10 28.77 -0.40
N GLY A 138 -17.93 29.22 0.13
CA GLY A 138 -17.76 29.58 1.54
C GLY A 138 -17.91 28.40 2.50
N ARG A 139 -17.92 27.15 1.99
CA ARG A 139 -18.00 25.89 2.73
C ARG A 139 -17.27 24.79 1.98
N GLU A 140 -17.08 23.67 2.63
CA GLU A 140 -16.58 22.46 1.97
C GLU A 140 -17.58 21.95 0.92
N PRO A 141 -17.15 21.73 -0.33
CA PRO A 141 -18.03 21.25 -1.39
C PRO A 141 -18.43 19.78 -1.13
N ARG A 142 -19.65 19.42 -1.53
CA ARG A 142 -20.13 18.04 -1.50
C ARG A 142 -19.50 17.24 -2.64
N ILE A 143 -19.48 15.92 -2.51
CA ILE A 143 -18.89 15.02 -3.53
C ILE A 143 -19.64 15.17 -4.87
N GLU A 144 -20.95 15.42 -4.84
CA GLU A 144 -21.76 15.66 -6.02
C GLU A 144 -21.30 16.93 -6.78
N GLU A 145 -21.03 18.01 -6.05
CA GLU A 145 -20.56 19.29 -6.62
C GLU A 145 -19.17 19.14 -7.25
N ILE A 146 -18.29 18.34 -6.61
CA ILE A 146 -16.96 18.02 -7.16
C ILE A 146 -17.13 17.17 -8.44
N ALA A 147 -18.01 16.17 -8.42
CA ALA A 147 -18.24 15.26 -9.54
C ALA A 147 -18.80 16.01 -10.76
N GLU A 148 -19.75 16.93 -10.54
CA GLU A 148 -20.29 17.81 -11.59
C GLU A 148 -19.22 18.74 -12.18
N ASP A 149 -18.38 19.33 -11.34
CA ASP A 149 -17.32 20.26 -11.77
C ASP A 149 -16.23 19.60 -12.62
N ILE A 150 -15.90 18.33 -12.33
CA ILE A 150 -14.89 17.57 -13.10
C ILE A 150 -15.49 16.71 -14.22
N GLY A 151 -16.83 16.58 -14.29
CA GLY A 151 -17.55 15.81 -15.31
C GLY A 151 -17.46 14.29 -15.15
N GLU A 152 -17.28 13.80 -13.91
CA GLU A 152 -17.10 12.39 -13.60
C GLU A 152 -18.24 11.86 -12.73
N LYS A 153 -18.38 10.52 -12.64
CA LYS A 153 -19.42 9.92 -11.80
C LYS A 153 -19.06 10.05 -10.33
N ARG A 154 -20.06 10.34 -9.47
CA ARG A 154 -19.91 10.41 -8.03
C ARG A 154 -19.16 9.19 -7.44
N SER A 155 -19.52 7.98 -7.87
CA SER A 155 -18.88 6.74 -7.38
C SER A 155 -17.39 6.69 -7.70
N GLU A 156 -16.98 7.16 -8.87
CA GLU A 156 -15.57 7.19 -9.28
C GLU A 156 -14.78 8.22 -8.49
N VAL A 157 -15.38 9.38 -8.20
CA VAL A 157 -14.77 10.41 -7.36
C VAL A 157 -14.56 9.92 -5.93
N VAL A 158 -15.55 9.21 -5.34
CA VAL A 158 -15.41 8.61 -4.00
C VAL A 158 -14.26 7.61 -3.98
N ILE A 159 -14.25 6.64 -4.91
CA ILE A 159 -13.19 5.63 -5.01
C ILE A 159 -11.82 6.29 -5.20
N ALA A 160 -11.74 7.34 -6.01
CA ALA A 160 -10.50 8.05 -6.25
C ALA A 160 -9.98 8.74 -4.99
N LEU A 161 -10.83 9.45 -4.25
CA LEU A 161 -10.45 10.14 -3.02
C LEU A 161 -10.08 9.16 -1.90
N GLU A 162 -10.81 8.05 -1.76
CA GLU A 162 -10.50 7.00 -0.78
C GLU A 162 -9.18 6.29 -1.10
N SER A 163 -8.87 6.11 -2.41
CA SER A 163 -7.67 5.38 -2.84
C SER A 163 -6.36 6.07 -2.49
N ILE A 164 -6.35 7.40 -2.34
CA ILE A 164 -5.15 8.19 -2.03
C ILE A 164 -4.95 8.42 -0.53
N SER A 165 -5.89 7.98 0.32
CA SER A 165 -5.72 8.05 1.76
C SER A 165 -4.62 7.08 2.20
N ASP A 166 -3.72 7.56 3.06
CA ASP A 166 -2.66 6.72 3.60
C ASP A 166 -3.25 5.65 4.54
N PRO A 167 -2.75 4.40 4.48
CA PRO A 167 -3.17 3.36 5.40
C PRO A 167 -2.74 3.72 6.84
N LEU A 168 -3.65 3.49 7.79
CA LEU A 168 -3.36 3.63 9.21
C LEU A 168 -2.57 2.42 9.71
N SER A 169 -1.62 2.64 10.61
CA SER A 169 -0.94 1.55 11.29
C SER A 169 -1.89 0.84 12.25
N LEU A 170 -1.88 -0.49 12.24
CA LEU A 170 -2.64 -1.29 13.21
C LEU A 170 -2.16 -1.07 14.65
N TYR A 171 -0.92 -0.62 14.81
CA TYR A 171 -0.31 -0.32 16.11
C TYR A 171 -0.43 1.15 16.51
N ASP A 172 -1.11 1.97 15.71
CA ASP A 172 -1.37 3.35 16.11
C ASP A 172 -2.27 3.36 17.36
N PRO A 173 -1.89 4.14 18.39
CA PRO A 173 -2.67 4.25 19.60
C PRO A 173 -3.98 5.00 19.33
N VAL A 174 -5.11 4.36 19.59
CA VAL A 174 -6.43 4.99 19.54
C VAL A 174 -6.73 5.70 20.85
N TYR A 175 -6.29 5.11 21.94
CA TYR A 175 -6.46 5.64 23.28
C TYR A 175 -5.20 5.39 24.10
N THR A 176 -4.68 6.45 24.73
CA THR A 176 -3.51 6.39 25.61
C THR A 176 -3.95 6.83 26.98
N ASP A 177 -4.21 5.90 27.88
CA ASP A 177 -4.32 6.18 29.31
C ASP A 177 -3.00 5.77 29.97
N SER A 178 -2.73 6.27 31.17
CA SER A 178 -1.41 6.29 31.79
C SER A 178 -0.69 4.94 31.90
N ASP A 179 -1.39 3.80 31.83
CA ASP A 179 -0.80 2.45 31.95
C ASP A 179 -1.14 1.47 30.80
N ASP A 180 -2.21 1.72 30.02
CA ASP A 180 -2.62 0.84 28.92
C ASP A 180 -2.80 1.61 27.61
N THR A 181 -2.11 1.17 26.56
CA THR A 181 -2.26 1.73 25.22
C THR A 181 -3.13 0.80 24.38
N VAL A 182 -4.33 1.25 24.03
CA VAL A 182 -5.22 0.51 23.12
C VAL A 182 -4.90 0.90 21.70
N CYS A 183 -4.49 -0.09 20.89
CA CYS A 183 -4.16 0.08 19.47
C CYS A 183 -5.40 -0.14 18.58
N VAL A 184 -5.31 0.31 17.31
CA VAL A 184 -6.34 0.03 16.29
C VAL A 184 -6.58 -1.49 16.15
N LEU A 185 -5.51 -2.30 16.27
CA LEU A 185 -5.57 -3.76 16.21
C LEU A 185 -6.54 -4.36 17.23
N ASP A 186 -6.57 -3.79 18.45
CA ASP A 186 -7.41 -4.30 19.56
C ASP A 186 -8.90 -4.04 19.34
N GLN A 187 -9.25 -3.13 18.42
CA GLN A 187 -10.62 -2.81 18.06
C GLN A 187 -11.15 -3.64 16.90
N ILE A 188 -10.26 -4.36 16.19
CA ILE A 188 -10.64 -5.19 15.05
C ILE A 188 -11.11 -6.55 15.58
N SER A 189 -12.42 -6.81 15.46
CA SER A 189 -12.98 -8.12 15.80
C SER A 189 -12.55 -9.19 14.80
N ASP A 190 -12.28 -10.41 15.29
CA ASP A 190 -12.11 -11.57 14.41
C ASP A 190 -13.46 -11.89 13.75
N SER A 191 -13.47 -11.95 12.41
CA SER A 191 -14.66 -12.34 11.63
C SER A 191 -15.00 -13.82 11.78
N ASN A 192 -14.09 -14.65 12.32
CA ASN A 192 -14.37 -15.99 12.75
C ASN A 192 -15.12 -15.95 14.08
N ASP A 193 -16.42 -15.85 13.96
CA ASP A 193 -17.34 -15.79 15.09
C ASP A 193 -17.06 -16.96 16.05
N VAL A 194 -16.74 -16.62 17.31
CA VAL A 194 -16.57 -17.61 18.39
C VAL A 194 -17.80 -18.51 18.46
N GLN A 195 -18.99 -17.94 18.17
CA GLN A 195 -20.25 -18.66 18.10
C GLN A 195 -20.23 -19.77 17.02
N SER A 196 -19.69 -19.48 15.83
CA SER A 196 -19.56 -20.48 14.75
C SER A 196 -18.67 -21.67 15.15
N ARG A 197 -17.60 -21.41 15.92
CA ARG A 197 -16.73 -22.49 16.46
C ARG A 197 -17.41 -23.27 17.56
N LEU A 198 -18.15 -22.62 18.44
CA LEU A 198 -18.95 -23.28 19.47
C LEU A 198 -20.03 -24.15 18.84
N ASP A 199 -20.72 -23.63 17.83
CA ASP A 199 -21.73 -24.38 17.08
C ASP A 199 -21.12 -25.62 16.37
N GLU A 200 -19.94 -25.49 15.76
CA GLU A 200 -19.22 -26.63 15.15
C GLU A 200 -18.86 -27.68 16.20
N LEU A 201 -18.33 -27.28 17.35
CA LEU A 201 -18.00 -28.21 18.44
C LEU A 201 -19.25 -28.92 18.96
N THR A 202 -20.33 -28.18 19.18
CA THR A 202 -21.61 -28.72 19.69
C THR A 202 -22.22 -29.69 18.68
N ILE A 203 -22.20 -29.35 17.38
CA ILE A 203 -22.66 -30.27 16.30
C ILE A 203 -21.80 -31.55 16.27
N ARG A 204 -20.49 -31.41 16.41
CA ARG A 204 -19.55 -32.52 16.40
C ARG A 204 -19.79 -33.47 17.57
N ASP A 205 -20.07 -32.95 18.74
CA ASP A 205 -20.39 -33.75 19.93
C ASP A 205 -21.80 -34.39 19.83
N ALA A 206 -22.79 -33.67 19.30
CA ALA A 206 -24.09 -34.22 19.01
C ALA A 206 -24.03 -35.41 18.02
N ILE A 207 -23.19 -35.32 16.98
CA ILE A 207 -22.96 -36.42 16.02
C ILE A 207 -22.30 -37.64 16.69
N LYS A 208 -21.37 -37.44 17.65
CA LYS A 208 -20.77 -38.56 18.40
C LYS A 208 -21.78 -39.37 19.22
N ASN A 209 -22.80 -38.67 19.74
CA ASN A 209 -23.86 -39.29 20.54
C ASN A 209 -24.93 -40.01 19.72
N LEU A 210 -24.89 -39.93 18.38
CA LEU A 210 -25.78 -40.68 17.51
C LEU A 210 -25.36 -42.16 17.39
N GLY A 211 -26.34 -42.99 17.10
CA GLY A 211 -26.09 -44.40 16.80
C GLY A 211 -25.18 -44.57 15.57
N GLU A 212 -24.41 -45.67 15.52
CA GLU A 212 -23.43 -45.92 14.49
C GLU A 212 -24.02 -45.88 13.07
N ARG A 213 -25.23 -46.44 12.90
CA ARG A 213 -25.96 -46.40 11.61
C ARG A 213 -26.38 -45.00 11.21
N GLU A 214 -26.88 -44.20 12.14
CA GLU A 214 -27.31 -42.81 11.88
C GLU A 214 -26.12 -41.95 11.53
N ARG A 215 -25.00 -42.10 12.23
CA ARG A 215 -23.76 -41.38 11.97
C ARG A 215 -23.20 -41.74 10.58
N ASN A 216 -23.22 -43.00 10.18
CA ASN A 216 -22.77 -43.43 8.87
C ASN A 216 -23.66 -42.87 7.75
N ILE A 217 -24.98 -42.84 7.93
CA ILE A 217 -25.91 -42.23 6.98
C ILE A 217 -25.62 -40.73 6.82
N LEU A 218 -25.47 -40.00 7.92
CA LEU A 218 -25.14 -38.58 7.85
C LEU A 218 -23.79 -38.32 7.19
N HIS A 219 -22.78 -39.15 7.48
CA HIS A 219 -21.47 -39.07 6.83
C HIS A 219 -21.56 -39.26 5.31
N LEU A 220 -22.27 -40.30 4.84
CA LEU A 220 -22.41 -40.54 3.42
C LEU A 220 -23.23 -39.46 2.71
N ARG A 221 -24.27 -38.93 3.37
CA ARG A 221 -25.16 -37.92 2.82
C ARG A 221 -24.48 -36.54 2.75
N PHE A 222 -23.93 -36.08 3.84
CA PHE A 222 -23.48 -34.68 3.98
C PHE A 222 -21.98 -34.50 3.72
N LEU A 223 -21.12 -35.45 4.04
CA LEU A 223 -19.69 -35.34 3.80
C LEU A 223 -19.25 -35.97 2.46
N ARG A 224 -19.93 -37.04 2.02
CA ARG A 224 -19.65 -37.68 0.73
C ARG A 224 -20.58 -37.28 -0.41
N GLY A 225 -21.63 -36.48 -0.12
CA GLY A 225 -22.57 -35.97 -1.12
C GLY A 225 -23.44 -37.02 -1.80
N ARG A 226 -23.61 -38.23 -1.19
CA ARG A 226 -24.40 -39.33 -1.77
C ARG A 226 -25.90 -39.01 -1.71
N THR A 227 -26.65 -39.48 -2.70
CA THR A 227 -28.12 -39.42 -2.69
C THR A 227 -28.69 -40.50 -1.72
N GLN A 228 -29.92 -40.32 -1.25
CA GLN A 228 -30.57 -41.30 -0.37
C GLN A 228 -30.67 -42.67 -1.03
N MET A 229 -30.85 -42.76 -2.35
CA MET A 229 -30.90 -44.01 -3.09
C MET A 229 -29.53 -44.72 -3.11
N GLU A 230 -28.45 -44.01 -3.32
CA GLU A 230 -27.09 -44.55 -3.29
C GLU A 230 -26.72 -45.05 -1.89
N VAL A 231 -27.05 -44.27 -0.83
CA VAL A 231 -26.85 -44.69 0.56
C VAL A 231 -27.67 -45.96 0.89
N ALA A 232 -28.93 -46.02 0.44
CA ALA A 232 -29.78 -47.19 0.62
C ALA A 232 -29.15 -48.45 0.00
N LYS A 233 -28.60 -48.34 -1.20
CA LYS A 233 -27.91 -49.41 -1.91
C LYS A 233 -26.60 -49.81 -1.21
N GLU A 234 -25.84 -48.88 -0.69
CA GLU A 234 -24.55 -49.11 -0.02
C GLU A 234 -24.72 -49.77 1.35
N ILE A 235 -25.73 -49.33 2.13
CA ILE A 235 -25.99 -49.87 3.48
C ILE A 235 -26.90 -51.11 3.46
N GLY A 236 -27.57 -51.43 2.32
CA GLY A 236 -28.46 -52.58 2.18
C GLY A 236 -29.84 -52.40 2.83
N ILE A 237 -30.39 -51.17 2.87
CA ILE A 237 -31.71 -50.88 3.42
C ILE A 237 -32.56 -50.09 2.39
N SER A 238 -33.87 -49.97 2.65
CA SER A 238 -34.74 -49.22 1.75
C SER A 238 -34.48 -47.70 1.83
N GLN A 239 -34.69 -46.98 0.70
CA GLN A 239 -34.60 -45.54 0.65
C GLN A 239 -35.51 -44.86 1.71
N ALA A 240 -36.71 -45.41 1.94
CA ALA A 240 -37.63 -44.89 2.95
C ALA A 240 -37.06 -45.02 4.39
N GLN A 241 -36.30 -46.08 4.66
CA GLN A 241 -35.61 -46.27 5.95
C GLN A 241 -34.45 -45.27 6.08
N VAL A 242 -33.65 -45.01 5.02
CA VAL A 242 -32.60 -43.97 5.02
C VAL A 242 -33.21 -42.61 5.34
N SER A 243 -34.31 -42.24 4.67
CA SER A 243 -34.99 -40.96 4.90
C SER A 243 -35.49 -40.79 6.35
N ARG A 244 -36.05 -41.86 6.95
CA ARG A 244 -36.50 -41.84 8.35
C ARG A 244 -35.34 -41.70 9.33
N LEU A 245 -34.26 -42.44 9.13
CA LEU A 245 -33.08 -42.41 9.97
C LEU A 245 -32.34 -41.04 9.85
N GLU A 246 -32.24 -40.49 8.64
CA GLU A 246 -31.68 -39.16 8.40
C GLU A 246 -32.49 -38.09 9.14
N LYS A 247 -33.80 -38.06 8.98
CA LYS A 247 -34.68 -37.09 9.67
C LYS A 247 -34.62 -37.25 11.20
N GLY A 248 -34.62 -38.51 11.71
CA GLY A 248 -34.50 -38.77 13.14
C GLY A 248 -33.18 -38.32 13.72
N ALA A 249 -32.07 -38.54 13.02
CA ALA A 249 -30.75 -38.09 13.41
C ALA A 249 -30.65 -36.56 13.44
N ILE A 250 -31.18 -35.87 12.41
CA ILE A 250 -31.23 -34.41 12.36
C ILE A 250 -32.10 -33.85 13.49
N SER A 251 -33.23 -34.47 13.80
CA SER A 251 -34.09 -34.00 14.92
C SER A 251 -33.35 -34.11 16.26
N ARG A 252 -32.64 -35.18 16.53
CA ARG A 252 -31.85 -35.36 17.76
C ARG A 252 -30.69 -34.32 17.85
N ILE A 253 -30.02 -34.05 16.73
CA ILE A 253 -28.99 -33.01 16.69
C ILE A 253 -29.63 -31.65 17.04
N LYS A 254 -30.79 -31.33 16.45
CA LYS A 254 -31.50 -30.07 16.74
C LYS A 254 -31.95 -29.96 18.21
N GLU A 255 -32.34 -31.07 18.82
CA GLU A 255 -32.73 -31.10 20.24
C GLU A 255 -31.51 -30.88 21.17
N SER A 256 -30.34 -31.38 20.79
CA SER A 256 -29.09 -31.15 21.55
C SER A 256 -28.47 -29.77 21.37
N LEU A 257 -28.93 -28.99 20.37
CA LEU A 257 -28.50 -27.63 20.09
C LEU A 257 -29.40 -26.55 20.74
N ARG A 258 -30.52 -26.97 21.34
CA ARG A 258 -31.42 -26.10 22.12
C ARG A 258 -31.01 -26.03 23.59
#